data_f790712aa8b4f0244f6c05c3738439ea
#
_entry.id   f790712aa8b4f0244f6c05c3738439ea
#
_cell.length_a   1.000
_cell.length_b   1.000
_cell.length_c   1.000
_cell.angle_alpha   90.00
_cell.angle_beta   90.00
_cell.angle_gamma   90.00
#
_symmetry.space_group_name_H-M   'P 1'
#
loop_
_entity.id
_entity.type
_entity.pdbx_description
1 polymer ?
#
loop_
_entity_poly.entity_id
_entity_poly.type
_entity_poly.pdbx_seq_one_letter_code
_entity_poly.pdbx_strand_id
1 'polypeptide(L)'
;SIESEIDFSEVQRFIAVGSDATLVAINAGKPISTFLWSIDRAAFDSFVDEIQEYSVDECVARFKISYNDAQAMHVSLLIYKMFIHMTNVQTIIVPETNIRDGLIVNKLGEPSEELKDEFFQQIKASAMSLLRKYHGDEEHAERVRWYSLKFYEALFGGTVDEDRSRLLLELAAILHDIGIFIRMDEHNLHSEYIIRHSEIFGITHTENVILSIIAKYHRGK
;
A
#
# COMPACT_ATOMS: atom_id res chain seq x y z
N SER A 1 6.39 4.16 14.14
CA SER A 1 6.28 5.42 13.37
C SER A 1 6.23 5.05 11.88
N ILE A 2 5.44 5.74 11.08
CA ILE A 2 5.38 5.50 9.62
C ILE A 2 6.78 5.65 8.99
N GLU A 3 7.59 6.57 9.48
CA GLU A 3 8.98 6.79 9.05
C GLU A 3 9.92 5.60 9.27
N SER A 4 9.56 4.68 10.17
CA SER A 4 10.37 3.47 10.42
C SER A 4 10.05 2.32 9.46
N GLU A 5 8.99 2.44 8.66
CA GLU A 5 8.49 1.38 7.78
C GLU A 5 8.68 1.72 6.28
N ILE A 6 8.82 3.01 5.95
CA ILE A 6 8.95 3.48 4.57
C ILE A 6 10.12 4.47 4.49
N ASP A 7 11.07 4.23 3.60
CA ASP A 7 12.09 5.23 3.26
C ASP A 7 11.52 6.24 2.26
N PHE A 8 11.03 7.35 2.80
CA PHE A 8 10.46 8.43 2.00
C PHE A 8 11.50 9.16 1.12
N SER A 9 12.79 9.01 1.39
CA SER A 9 13.85 9.63 0.58
C SER A 9 13.98 9.01 -0.80
N GLU A 10 13.57 7.75 -0.97
CA GLU A 10 13.58 7.03 -2.24
C GLU A 10 12.33 7.28 -3.11
N VAL A 11 11.33 7.99 -2.58
CA VAL A 11 10.11 8.29 -3.34
C VAL A 11 10.43 9.22 -4.51
N GLN A 12 10.23 8.72 -5.72
CA GLN A 12 10.51 9.45 -6.96
C GLN A 12 9.28 10.20 -7.49
N ARG A 13 8.08 9.77 -7.14
CA ARG A 13 6.81 10.36 -7.59
C ARG A 13 5.82 10.40 -6.46
N PHE A 14 5.11 11.52 -6.35
CA PHE A 14 3.98 11.68 -5.43
C PHE A 14 2.70 11.84 -6.26
N ILE A 15 1.78 10.91 -6.08
CA ILE A 15 0.48 10.94 -6.75
C ILE A 15 -0.58 11.19 -5.67
N ALA A 16 -1.26 12.32 -5.76
CA ALA A 16 -2.35 12.68 -4.87
C ALA A 16 -3.70 12.42 -5.53
N VAL A 17 -4.58 11.68 -4.86
CA VAL A 17 -5.89 11.28 -5.38
C VAL A 17 -6.98 11.75 -4.42
N GLY A 18 -8.06 12.28 -4.96
CA GLY A 18 -9.23 12.71 -4.19
C GLY A 18 -9.64 14.14 -4.50
N SER A 19 -10.83 14.52 -4.00
CA SER A 19 -11.45 15.81 -4.27
C SER A 19 -10.58 17.01 -3.86
N ASP A 20 -9.91 16.91 -2.69
CA ASP A 20 -9.08 17.99 -2.17
C ASP A 20 -7.82 18.18 -3.01
N ALA A 21 -7.16 17.08 -3.43
CA ALA A 21 -6.02 17.13 -4.34
C ALA A 21 -6.43 17.72 -5.71
N THR A 22 -7.58 17.30 -6.24
CA THR A 22 -8.15 17.85 -7.49
C THR A 22 -8.45 19.34 -7.36
N LEU A 23 -8.98 19.79 -6.23
CA LEU A 23 -9.23 21.20 -5.99
C LEU A 23 -7.93 22.02 -6.03
N VAL A 24 -6.87 21.54 -5.39
CA VAL A 24 -5.55 22.19 -5.48
C VAL A 24 -5.04 22.18 -6.92
N ALA A 25 -5.18 21.06 -7.63
CA ALA A 25 -4.72 20.93 -9.00
C ALA A 25 -5.38 21.92 -9.96
N ILE A 26 -6.68 22.13 -9.82
CA ILE A 26 -7.44 23.09 -10.64
C ILE A 26 -7.02 24.53 -10.34
N ASN A 27 -6.70 24.86 -9.09
CA ASN A 27 -6.41 26.26 -8.67
C ASN A 27 -4.92 26.62 -8.75
N ALA A 28 -4.01 25.68 -8.52
CA ALA A 28 -2.57 25.92 -8.44
C ALA A 28 -1.72 25.05 -9.37
N GLY A 29 -2.34 24.11 -10.08
CA GLY A 29 -1.65 23.17 -10.96
C GLY A 29 -1.66 23.57 -12.43
N LYS A 30 -1.00 22.72 -13.24
CA LYS A 30 -0.97 22.81 -14.70
C LYS A 30 -1.51 21.52 -15.29
N PRO A 31 -2.44 21.55 -16.27
CA PRO A 31 -2.92 20.34 -16.92
C PRO A 31 -1.79 19.69 -17.75
N ILE A 32 -1.60 18.39 -17.57
CA ILE A 32 -0.74 17.55 -18.43
C ILE A 32 -1.57 16.96 -19.56
N SER A 33 -2.80 16.53 -19.24
CA SER A 33 -3.78 15.98 -20.19
C SER A 33 -5.19 16.30 -19.71
N THR A 34 -6.21 15.79 -20.40
CA THR A 34 -7.62 15.98 -20.03
C THR A 34 -7.96 15.56 -18.60
N PHE A 35 -7.27 14.54 -18.08
CA PHE A 35 -7.56 13.95 -16.76
C PHE A 35 -6.34 13.89 -15.84
N LEU A 36 -5.27 14.65 -16.15
CA LEU A 36 -4.03 14.58 -15.39
C LEU A 36 -3.44 15.98 -15.23
N TRP A 37 -3.11 16.30 -13.99
CA TRP A 37 -2.53 17.57 -13.58
C TRP A 37 -1.16 17.37 -12.96
N SER A 38 -0.32 18.40 -13.05
CA SER A 38 0.90 18.51 -12.25
C SER A 38 0.85 19.77 -11.41
N ILE A 39 1.35 19.67 -10.19
CA ILE A 39 1.48 20.80 -9.28
C ILE A 39 2.93 20.89 -8.87
N ASP A 40 3.54 22.06 -9.01
CA ASP A 40 4.85 22.34 -8.43
C ASP A 40 4.73 22.37 -6.91
N ARG A 41 5.71 21.79 -6.19
CA ARG A 41 5.69 21.70 -4.72
C ARG A 41 5.53 23.06 -4.06
N ALA A 42 6.25 24.08 -4.54
CA ALA A 42 6.15 25.41 -3.97
C ALA A 42 4.78 26.05 -4.22
N ALA A 43 4.16 25.78 -5.37
CA ALA A 43 2.79 26.22 -5.66
C ALA A 43 1.77 25.50 -4.77
N PHE A 44 1.97 24.20 -4.52
CA PHE A 44 1.14 23.44 -3.60
C PHE A 44 1.23 24.00 -2.17
N ASP A 45 2.44 24.21 -1.68
CA ASP A 45 2.67 24.74 -0.33
C ASP A 45 2.03 26.12 -0.16
N SER A 46 2.23 27.02 -1.13
CA SER A 46 1.65 28.36 -1.10
C SER A 46 0.13 28.34 -1.08
N PHE A 47 -0.49 27.45 -1.88
CA PHE A 47 -1.94 27.31 -1.93
C PHE A 47 -2.49 26.74 -0.62
N VAL A 48 -1.83 25.73 -0.03
CA VAL A 48 -2.24 25.17 1.26
C VAL A 48 -2.13 26.22 2.36
N ASP A 49 -1.05 27.01 2.40
CA ASP A 49 -0.88 28.08 3.39
C ASP A 49 -1.96 29.15 3.24
N GLU A 50 -2.32 29.54 2.01
CA GLU A 50 -3.43 30.46 1.74
C GLU A 50 -4.77 29.90 2.27
N ILE A 51 -5.05 28.61 2.03
CA ILE A 51 -6.28 27.95 2.51
C ILE A 51 -6.38 27.95 4.04
N GLN A 52 -5.26 27.79 4.76
CA GLN A 52 -5.28 27.78 6.22
C GLN A 52 -5.69 29.13 6.83
N GLU A 53 -5.57 30.23 6.07
CA GLU A 53 -6.00 31.56 6.50
C GLU A 53 -7.52 31.80 6.29
N TYR A 54 -8.21 30.95 5.48
CA TYR A 54 -9.64 31.09 5.24
C TYR A 54 -10.48 30.40 6.32
N SER A 55 -11.59 31.01 6.66
CA SER A 55 -12.65 30.34 7.41
C SER A 55 -13.34 29.28 6.54
N VAL A 56 -14.03 28.35 7.18
CA VAL A 56 -14.82 27.32 6.49
C VAL A 56 -15.85 27.96 5.54
N ASP A 57 -16.51 29.03 5.99
CA ASP A 57 -17.52 29.76 5.19
C ASP A 57 -16.91 30.40 3.93
N GLU A 58 -15.71 30.97 4.06
CA GLU A 58 -14.98 31.52 2.92
C GLU A 58 -14.58 30.44 1.93
N CYS A 59 -14.13 29.28 2.41
CA CYS A 59 -13.84 28.12 1.56
C CYS A 59 -15.09 27.62 0.80
N VAL A 60 -16.24 27.52 1.47
CA VAL A 60 -17.53 27.17 0.85
C VAL A 60 -17.88 28.15 -0.26
N ALA A 61 -17.80 29.45 0.02
CA ALA A 61 -18.16 30.50 -0.93
C ALA A 61 -17.20 30.54 -2.14
N ARG A 62 -15.90 30.39 -1.91
CA ARG A 62 -14.85 30.52 -2.93
C ARG A 62 -14.79 29.29 -3.84
N PHE A 63 -14.81 28.08 -3.26
CA PHE A 63 -14.62 26.83 -4.00
C PHE A 63 -15.92 26.13 -4.37
N LYS A 64 -17.07 26.63 -3.89
CA LYS A 64 -18.42 26.06 -4.13
C LYS A 64 -18.53 24.61 -3.71
N ILE A 65 -17.91 24.26 -2.60
CA ILE A 65 -17.93 22.93 -1.99
C ILE A 65 -18.90 22.90 -0.80
N SER A 66 -19.25 21.71 -0.31
CA SER A 66 -20.10 21.59 0.87
C SER A 66 -19.37 22.06 2.15
N TYR A 67 -20.13 22.42 3.19
CA TYR A 67 -19.57 22.82 4.48
C TYR A 67 -18.70 21.69 5.09
N ASN A 68 -19.14 20.44 4.98
CA ASN A 68 -18.41 19.28 5.47
C ASN A 68 -17.09 19.09 4.72
N ASP A 69 -17.11 19.24 3.39
CA ASP A 69 -15.88 19.14 2.57
C ASP A 69 -14.91 20.29 2.91
N ALA A 70 -15.41 21.52 3.06
CA ALA A 70 -14.59 22.66 3.45
C ALA A 70 -13.94 22.46 4.83
N GLN A 71 -14.67 21.92 5.80
CA GLN A 71 -14.14 21.62 7.13
C GLN A 71 -13.07 20.52 7.10
N ALA A 72 -13.28 19.47 6.30
CA ALA A 72 -12.33 18.38 6.16
C ALA A 72 -11.07 18.78 5.39
N MET A 73 -11.22 19.66 4.40
CA MET A 73 -10.17 20.09 3.47
C MET A 73 -8.95 20.69 4.18
N HIS A 74 -9.14 21.51 5.23
CA HIS A 74 -8.03 22.10 5.98
C HIS A 74 -7.09 21.03 6.54
N VAL A 75 -7.66 19.98 7.17
CA VAL A 75 -6.89 18.90 7.76
C VAL A 75 -6.28 18.01 6.65
N SER A 76 -7.08 17.67 5.64
CA SER A 76 -6.65 16.86 4.51
C SER A 76 -5.44 17.47 3.79
N LEU A 77 -5.47 18.75 3.48
CA LEU A 77 -4.37 19.44 2.80
C LEU A 77 -3.10 19.52 3.65
N LEU A 78 -3.22 19.68 4.98
CA LEU A 78 -2.07 19.62 5.88
C LEU A 78 -1.45 18.22 5.91
N ILE A 79 -2.26 17.17 5.86
CA ILE A 79 -1.77 15.78 5.78
C ILE A 79 -1.00 15.58 4.48
N TYR A 80 -1.54 16.02 3.33
CA TYR A 80 -0.80 15.97 2.06
C TYR A 80 0.53 16.73 2.15
N LYS A 81 0.51 17.95 2.67
CA LYS A 81 1.71 18.78 2.85
C LYS A 81 2.76 18.04 3.69
N MET A 82 2.35 17.45 4.80
CA MET A 82 3.22 16.68 5.67
C MET A 82 3.89 15.52 4.91
N PHE A 83 3.13 14.69 4.20
CA PHE A 83 3.68 13.57 3.45
C PHE A 83 4.59 14.01 2.29
N ILE A 84 4.21 15.06 1.56
CA ILE A 84 5.05 15.63 0.49
C ILE A 84 6.39 16.09 1.05
N HIS A 85 6.39 16.72 2.24
CA HIS A 85 7.60 17.21 2.89
C HIS A 85 8.51 16.11 3.44
N MET A 86 8.00 14.90 3.66
CA MET A 86 8.82 13.72 3.97
C MET A 86 9.59 13.19 2.76
N THR A 87 9.24 13.62 1.55
CA THR A 87 9.86 13.21 0.29
C THR A 87 10.75 14.30 -0.31
N ASN A 88 11.58 13.92 -1.29
CA ASN A 88 12.35 14.87 -2.10
C ASN A 88 11.64 15.30 -3.40
N VAL A 89 10.38 14.91 -3.57
CA VAL A 89 9.60 15.16 -4.79
C VAL A 89 9.33 16.64 -4.96
N GLN A 90 9.53 17.16 -6.17
CA GLN A 90 9.30 18.57 -6.53
C GLN A 90 7.99 18.77 -7.31
N THR A 91 7.42 17.71 -7.83
CA THR A 91 6.19 17.75 -8.63
C THR A 91 5.20 16.72 -8.13
N ILE A 92 3.99 17.17 -7.84
CA ILE A 92 2.86 16.33 -7.42
C ILE A 92 2.01 16.07 -8.66
N ILE A 93 1.68 14.81 -8.89
CA ILE A 93 0.79 14.38 -9.97
C ILE A 93 -0.60 14.17 -9.39
N VAL A 94 -1.61 14.75 -10.03
CA VAL A 94 -3.01 14.63 -9.60
C VAL A 94 -3.84 14.13 -10.77
N PRO A 95 -4.24 12.85 -10.78
CA PRO A 95 -5.23 12.36 -11.73
C PRO A 95 -6.62 12.83 -11.31
N GLU A 96 -7.44 13.21 -12.28
CA GLU A 96 -8.87 13.50 -12.08
C GLU A 96 -9.64 12.18 -11.95
N THR A 97 -9.43 11.50 -10.83
CA THR A 97 -10.04 10.21 -10.50
C THR A 97 -10.28 10.11 -9.01
N ASN A 98 -11.15 9.19 -8.62
CA ASN A 98 -11.48 8.95 -7.23
C ASN A 98 -11.62 7.43 -6.97
N ILE A 99 -11.78 7.07 -5.70
CA ILE A 99 -11.92 5.67 -5.27
C ILE A 99 -13.10 4.98 -5.97
N ARG A 100 -14.18 5.71 -6.28
CA ARG A 100 -15.36 5.14 -6.95
C ARG A 100 -15.03 4.72 -8.39
N ASP A 101 -14.24 5.53 -9.09
CA ASP A 101 -13.78 5.22 -10.45
C ASP A 101 -12.93 3.95 -10.45
N GLY A 102 -12.01 3.81 -9.48
CA GLY A 102 -11.22 2.60 -9.28
C GLY A 102 -12.07 1.36 -8.98
N LEU A 103 -13.12 1.51 -8.16
CA LEU A 103 -14.07 0.42 -7.88
C LEU A 103 -14.88 0.03 -9.10
N ILE A 104 -15.27 0.98 -9.94
CA ILE A 104 -16.01 0.73 -11.19
C ILE A 104 -15.12 -0.02 -12.17
N VAL A 105 -13.88 0.44 -12.38
CA VAL A 105 -12.91 -0.23 -13.26
C VAL A 105 -12.65 -1.66 -12.79
N ASN A 106 -12.47 -1.86 -11.49
CA ASN A 106 -12.25 -3.19 -10.91
C ASN A 106 -13.47 -4.13 -11.06
N LYS A 107 -14.69 -3.59 -11.17
CA LYS A 107 -15.91 -4.39 -11.39
C LYS A 107 -16.27 -4.64 -12.85
N LEU A 108 -15.82 -3.78 -13.76
CA LEU A 108 -16.20 -3.83 -15.17
C LEU A 108 -15.16 -4.52 -16.07
N GLY A 109 -13.94 -4.72 -15.59
CA GLY A 109 -12.85 -5.34 -16.34
C GLY A 109 -12.07 -6.35 -15.51
N GLU A 110 -11.60 -7.41 -16.12
CA GLU A 110 -10.50 -8.16 -15.53
C GLU A 110 -9.26 -7.26 -15.53
N PRO A 111 -8.56 -7.14 -14.39
CA PRO A 111 -7.29 -6.40 -14.35
C PRO A 111 -6.34 -6.97 -15.40
N SER A 112 -5.60 -6.11 -16.10
CA SER A 112 -4.53 -6.60 -16.99
C SER A 112 -3.54 -7.46 -16.19
N GLU A 113 -2.87 -8.39 -16.84
CA GLU A 113 -1.86 -9.24 -16.19
C GLU A 113 -0.78 -8.38 -15.49
N GLU A 114 -0.39 -7.26 -16.10
CA GLU A 114 0.56 -6.30 -15.51
C GLU A 114 0.05 -5.73 -14.18
N LEU A 115 -1.23 -5.34 -14.09
CA LEU A 115 -1.84 -4.83 -12.85
C LEU A 115 -1.96 -5.92 -11.77
N LYS A 116 -2.23 -7.17 -12.16
CA LYS A 116 -2.22 -8.31 -11.23
C LYS A 116 -0.82 -8.54 -10.68
N ASP A 117 0.19 -8.53 -11.54
CA ASP A 117 1.59 -8.71 -11.15
C ASP A 117 2.05 -7.59 -10.20
N GLU A 118 1.75 -6.33 -10.51
CA GLU A 118 2.06 -5.20 -9.64
C GLU A 118 1.38 -5.34 -8.27
N PHE A 119 0.12 -5.75 -8.23
CA PHE A 119 -0.61 -5.98 -6.99
C PHE A 119 0.01 -7.13 -6.17
N PHE A 120 0.40 -8.22 -6.81
CA PHE A 120 1.09 -9.32 -6.13
C PHE A 120 2.46 -8.91 -5.59
N GLN A 121 3.20 -8.05 -6.29
CA GLN A 121 4.45 -7.50 -5.78
C GLN A 121 4.23 -6.63 -4.53
N GLN A 122 3.17 -5.83 -4.49
CA GLN A 122 2.82 -5.03 -3.30
C GLN A 122 2.46 -5.93 -2.10
N ILE A 123 1.73 -7.02 -2.32
CA ILE A 123 1.43 -8.00 -1.26
C ILE A 123 2.71 -8.61 -0.71
N LYS A 124 3.64 -9.03 -1.59
CA LYS A 124 4.93 -9.60 -1.19
C LYS A 124 5.78 -8.58 -0.43
N ALA A 125 5.82 -7.34 -0.89
CA ALA A 125 6.51 -6.25 -0.20
C ALA A 125 5.94 -6.02 1.21
N SER A 126 4.63 -6.11 1.40
CA SER A 126 3.98 -6.04 2.71
C SER A 126 4.42 -7.18 3.64
N ALA A 127 4.49 -8.41 3.12
CA ALA A 127 4.99 -9.56 3.90
C ALA A 127 6.48 -9.42 4.27
N MET A 128 7.31 -8.94 3.34
CA MET A 128 8.72 -8.67 3.62
C MET A 128 8.89 -7.54 4.66
N SER A 129 8.06 -6.49 4.61
CA SER A 129 8.03 -5.45 5.63
C SER A 129 7.67 -6.02 7.01
N LEU A 130 6.69 -6.92 7.07
CA LEU A 130 6.33 -7.62 8.30
C LEU A 130 7.49 -8.48 8.82
N LEU A 131 8.20 -9.22 7.94
CA LEU A 131 9.38 -9.99 8.31
C LEU A 131 10.48 -9.11 8.91
N ARG A 132 10.78 -7.97 8.28
CA ARG A 132 11.75 -6.98 8.76
C ARG A 132 11.38 -6.39 10.10
N LYS A 133 10.10 -6.06 10.30
CA LYS A 133 9.58 -5.55 11.57
C LYS A 133 9.88 -6.47 12.75
N TYR A 134 9.89 -7.77 12.51
CA TYR A 134 10.23 -8.80 13.49
C TYR A 134 11.66 -9.33 13.34
N HIS A 135 12.56 -8.56 12.71
CA HIS A 135 13.97 -8.91 12.52
C HIS A 135 14.23 -10.31 11.97
N GLY A 136 13.37 -10.77 11.05
CA GLY A 136 13.51 -12.08 10.42
C GLY A 136 14.69 -12.14 9.44
N ASP A 137 15.17 -13.34 9.17
CA ASP A 137 16.26 -13.60 8.23
C ASP A 137 15.73 -13.56 6.79
N GLU A 138 15.95 -12.42 6.10
CA GLU A 138 15.50 -12.21 4.72
C GLU A 138 16.17 -13.18 3.75
N GLU A 139 17.44 -13.51 3.95
CA GLU A 139 18.16 -14.42 3.06
C GLU A 139 17.63 -15.85 3.19
N HIS A 140 17.33 -16.30 4.40
CA HIS A 140 16.70 -17.59 4.67
C HIS A 140 15.28 -17.62 4.06
N ALA A 141 14.49 -16.61 4.31
CA ALA A 141 13.12 -16.50 3.78
C ALA A 141 13.10 -16.58 2.24
N GLU A 142 14.00 -15.86 1.56
CA GLU A 142 14.12 -15.89 0.10
C GLU A 142 14.56 -17.27 -0.42
N ARG A 143 15.48 -17.94 0.25
CA ARG A 143 15.86 -19.34 -0.12
C ARG A 143 14.69 -20.30 0.01
N VAL A 144 13.96 -20.26 1.13
CA VAL A 144 12.80 -21.12 1.36
C VAL A 144 11.70 -20.79 0.34
N ARG A 145 11.42 -19.53 0.08
CA ARG A 145 10.50 -19.07 -0.96
C ARG A 145 10.85 -19.68 -2.32
N TRP A 146 12.11 -19.54 -2.74
CA TRP A 146 12.58 -20.04 -4.04
C TRP A 146 12.37 -21.55 -4.18
N TYR A 147 12.78 -22.34 -3.16
CA TYR A 147 12.58 -23.78 -3.19
C TYR A 147 11.11 -24.19 -3.17
N SER A 148 10.29 -23.54 -2.33
CA SER A 148 8.85 -23.81 -2.25
C SER A 148 8.16 -23.61 -3.60
N LEU A 149 8.49 -22.53 -4.30
CA LEU A 149 7.94 -22.25 -5.63
C LEU A 149 8.42 -23.27 -6.68
N LYS A 150 9.67 -23.70 -6.62
CA LYS A 150 10.18 -24.77 -7.51
C LYS A 150 9.46 -26.10 -7.30
N PHE A 151 9.20 -26.48 -6.06
CA PHE A 151 8.39 -27.67 -5.76
C PHE A 151 6.93 -27.50 -6.19
N TYR A 152 6.35 -26.34 -5.99
CA TYR A 152 4.98 -26.05 -6.42
C TYR A 152 4.84 -26.18 -7.94
N GLU A 153 5.74 -25.55 -8.69
CA GLU A 153 5.78 -25.63 -10.16
C GLU A 153 5.91 -27.10 -10.66
N ALA A 154 6.76 -27.88 -10.00
CA ALA A 154 6.99 -29.28 -10.38
C ALA A 154 5.77 -30.18 -10.08
N LEU A 155 4.98 -29.89 -9.05
CA LEU A 155 3.85 -30.70 -8.62
C LEU A 155 2.53 -30.27 -9.24
N PHE A 156 2.33 -28.98 -9.47
CA PHE A 156 1.03 -28.37 -9.82
C PHE A 156 1.06 -27.53 -11.08
N GLY A 157 2.22 -27.34 -11.74
CA GLY A 157 2.38 -26.50 -12.92
C GLY A 157 1.39 -26.88 -14.02
N GLY A 158 0.54 -25.92 -14.43
CA GLY A 158 -0.48 -26.07 -15.49
C GLY A 158 -1.92 -26.26 -15.01
N THR A 159 -2.24 -26.03 -13.72
CA THR A 159 -3.61 -26.06 -13.18
C THR A 159 -4.21 -24.65 -13.05
N VAL A 160 -5.54 -24.55 -13.19
CA VAL A 160 -6.31 -23.30 -13.48
C VAL A 160 -6.40 -22.28 -12.33
N ASP A 161 -5.91 -22.56 -11.13
CA ASP A 161 -6.03 -21.64 -9.96
C ASP A 161 -4.65 -21.32 -9.36
N GLU A 162 -3.65 -21.19 -10.23
CA GLU A 162 -2.24 -21.15 -9.84
C GLU A 162 -1.84 -19.87 -9.10
N ASP A 163 -2.32 -18.71 -9.52
CA ASP A 163 -1.73 -17.44 -9.09
C ASP A 163 -1.97 -17.16 -7.60
N ARG A 164 -3.18 -17.39 -7.10
CA ARG A 164 -3.52 -17.08 -5.72
C ARG A 164 -2.96 -18.09 -4.72
N SER A 165 -3.05 -19.38 -5.02
CA SER A 165 -2.48 -20.44 -4.20
C SER A 165 -0.96 -20.38 -4.16
N ARG A 166 -0.34 -20.07 -5.29
CA ARG A 166 1.09 -19.84 -5.43
C ARG A 166 1.53 -18.64 -4.58
N LEU A 167 0.79 -17.53 -4.62
CA LEU A 167 1.06 -16.35 -3.80
C LEU A 167 0.99 -16.69 -2.30
N LEU A 168 -0.05 -17.41 -1.84
CA LEU A 168 -0.17 -17.79 -0.44
C LEU A 168 1.00 -18.66 0.03
N LEU A 169 1.46 -19.60 -0.80
CA LEU A 169 2.64 -20.39 -0.50
C LEU A 169 3.90 -19.53 -0.40
N GLU A 170 4.05 -18.56 -1.30
CA GLU A 170 5.16 -17.62 -1.32
C GLU A 170 5.20 -16.79 -0.04
N LEU A 171 4.06 -16.24 0.40
CA LEU A 171 3.95 -15.49 1.65
C LEU A 171 4.21 -16.36 2.88
N ALA A 172 3.68 -17.60 2.89
CA ALA A 172 3.94 -18.53 3.97
C ALA A 172 5.43 -18.87 4.09
N ALA A 173 6.12 -19.05 2.96
CA ALA A 173 7.56 -19.28 2.93
C ALA A 173 8.37 -18.08 3.44
N ILE A 174 7.91 -16.84 3.17
CA ILE A 174 8.54 -15.62 3.71
C ILE A 174 8.37 -15.55 5.23
N LEU A 175 7.19 -15.87 5.75
CA LEU A 175 6.81 -15.58 7.14
C LEU A 175 6.93 -16.76 8.10
N HIS A 176 7.29 -17.98 7.62
CA HIS A 176 7.22 -19.19 8.43
C HIS A 176 8.01 -19.13 9.75
N ASP A 177 9.14 -18.44 9.75
CA ASP A 177 10.07 -18.34 10.88
C ASP A 177 9.98 -17.01 11.65
N ILE A 178 9.00 -16.15 11.34
CA ILE A 178 8.86 -14.82 11.98
C ILE A 178 8.75 -14.90 13.51
N GLY A 179 8.27 -16.03 14.03
CA GLY A 179 8.14 -16.30 15.46
C GLY A 179 9.45 -16.48 16.21
N ILE A 180 10.59 -16.67 15.52
CA ILE A 180 11.94 -16.72 16.12
C ILE A 180 12.23 -15.42 16.90
N PHE A 181 11.63 -14.30 16.47
CA PHE A 181 11.70 -13.03 17.20
C PHE A 181 11.30 -13.14 18.68
N ILE A 182 10.32 -13.98 18.99
CA ILE A 182 9.85 -14.20 20.36
C ILE A 182 10.75 -15.24 21.05
N ARG A 183 10.92 -16.39 20.43
CA ARG A 183 11.73 -17.49 20.94
C ARG A 183 11.98 -18.53 19.83
N MET A 184 13.21 -19.09 19.83
CA MET A 184 13.60 -20.15 18.89
C MET A 184 12.83 -21.46 19.14
N ASP A 185 12.58 -21.78 20.42
CA ASP A 185 11.80 -22.94 20.80
C ASP A 185 10.30 -22.66 20.55
N GLU A 186 9.63 -23.61 19.90
CA GLU A 186 8.22 -23.47 19.49
C GLU A 186 7.93 -22.24 18.61
N HIS A 187 8.93 -21.71 17.86
CA HIS A 187 8.77 -20.53 17.04
C HIS A 187 7.64 -20.66 16.00
N ASN A 188 7.30 -21.86 15.58
CA ASN A 188 6.17 -22.12 14.70
C ASN A 188 4.81 -21.73 15.33
N LEU A 189 4.63 -21.90 16.65
CA LEU A 189 3.44 -21.43 17.36
C LEU A 189 3.45 -19.89 17.48
N HIS A 190 4.62 -19.31 17.69
CA HIS A 190 4.79 -17.85 17.70
C HIS A 190 4.57 -17.26 16.31
N SER A 191 5.01 -17.91 15.25
CA SER A 191 4.74 -17.52 13.86
C SER A 191 3.23 -17.54 13.56
N GLU A 192 2.53 -18.61 13.96
CA GLU A 192 1.07 -18.67 13.86
C GLU A 192 0.41 -17.45 14.52
N TYR A 193 0.82 -17.15 15.76
CA TYR A 193 0.23 -16.05 16.52
C TYR A 193 0.49 -14.70 15.86
N ILE A 194 1.74 -14.41 15.48
CA ILE A 194 2.11 -13.15 14.84
C ILE A 194 1.34 -12.97 13.53
N ILE A 195 1.36 -13.96 12.64
CA ILE A 195 0.70 -13.88 11.34
C ILE A 195 -0.80 -13.68 11.51
N ARG A 196 -1.44 -14.44 12.39
CA ARG A 196 -2.89 -14.38 12.63
C ARG A 196 -3.36 -13.00 13.10
N HIS A 197 -2.52 -12.28 13.85
CA HIS A 197 -2.84 -10.96 14.43
C HIS A 197 -2.17 -9.80 13.69
N SER A 198 -1.56 -10.05 12.54
CA SER A 198 -0.99 -9.03 11.67
C SER A 198 -1.89 -8.78 10.47
N GLU A 199 -1.92 -7.53 10.02
CA GLU A 199 -2.54 -7.18 8.75
C GLU A 199 -1.49 -7.23 7.64
N ILE A 200 -1.76 -8.02 6.61
CA ILE A 200 -0.95 -8.08 5.38
C ILE A 200 -1.78 -7.47 4.27
N PHE A 201 -1.26 -6.44 3.62
CA PHE A 201 -1.94 -5.79 2.51
C PHE A 201 -2.42 -6.80 1.46
N GLY A 202 -3.66 -6.67 1.01
CA GLY A 202 -4.22 -7.48 -0.06
C GLY A 202 -4.53 -8.95 0.30
N ILE A 203 -4.42 -9.32 1.60
CA ILE A 203 -4.75 -10.65 2.12
C ILE A 203 -6.04 -10.57 2.93
N THR A 204 -7.00 -11.44 2.61
CA THR A 204 -8.25 -11.56 3.36
C THR A 204 -8.04 -12.23 4.71
N HIS A 205 -8.99 -12.05 5.64
CA HIS A 205 -8.93 -12.73 6.94
C HIS A 205 -8.81 -14.25 6.82
N THR A 206 -9.56 -14.87 5.92
CA THR A 206 -9.50 -16.32 5.69
C THR A 206 -8.12 -16.76 5.20
N GLU A 207 -7.54 -16.03 4.26
CA GLU A 207 -6.19 -16.33 3.76
C GLU A 207 -5.14 -16.13 4.85
N ASN A 208 -5.28 -15.10 5.68
CA ASN A 208 -4.39 -14.87 6.81
C ASN A 208 -4.42 -16.04 7.82
N VAL A 209 -5.60 -16.61 8.07
CA VAL A 209 -5.74 -17.85 8.86
C VAL A 209 -5.01 -19.01 8.18
N ILE A 210 -5.15 -19.17 6.86
CA ILE A 210 -4.43 -20.23 6.11
C ILE A 210 -2.92 -20.04 6.25
N LEU A 211 -2.39 -18.86 6.04
CA LEU A 211 -0.96 -18.54 6.21
C LEU A 211 -0.48 -18.89 7.61
N SER A 212 -1.26 -18.51 8.63
CA SER A 212 -0.91 -18.81 10.03
C SER A 212 -0.84 -20.30 10.32
N ILE A 213 -1.75 -21.09 9.72
CA ILE A 213 -1.77 -22.56 9.86
C ILE A 213 -0.57 -23.18 9.13
N ILE A 214 -0.24 -22.73 7.93
CA ILE A 214 0.95 -23.21 7.21
C ILE A 214 2.21 -22.96 8.05
N ALA A 215 2.36 -21.75 8.58
CA ALA A 215 3.47 -21.40 9.45
C ALA A 215 3.52 -22.24 10.73
N LYS A 216 2.36 -22.58 11.32
CA LYS A 216 2.29 -23.48 12.48
C LYS A 216 2.85 -24.88 12.20
N TYR A 217 2.55 -25.43 11.04
CA TYR A 217 2.86 -26.82 10.70
C TYR A 217 4.09 -26.99 9.80
N HIS A 218 4.86 -25.93 9.53
CA HIS A 218 6.07 -26.02 8.70
C HIS A 218 7.15 -26.95 9.33
N ARG A 219 7.18 -27.07 10.64
CA ARG A 219 7.96 -28.11 11.34
C ARG A 219 7.04 -29.28 11.58
N GLY A 220 7.17 -30.34 10.79
CA GLY A 220 6.52 -31.62 11.09
C GLY A 220 6.86 -32.06 12.51
N LYS A 221 5.89 -32.68 13.21
CA LYS A 221 6.19 -33.41 14.44
C LYS A 221 6.95 -34.67 14.13
#